data_7bd0ce435fe3832633a1b838542e6834
#
_entry.id   7bd0ce435fe3832633a1b838542e6834
#
_cell.length_a   1.000
_cell.length_b   1.000
_cell.length_c   1.000
_cell.angle_alpha   90.00
_cell.angle_beta   90.00
_cell.angle_gamma   90.00
#
_symmetry.space_group_name_H-M   'P 1'
#
loop_
_entity.id
_entity.type
_entity.pdbx_description
1 polymer ?
#
loop_
_entity_poly.entity_id
_entity_poly.type
_entity_poly.pdbx_seq_one_letter_code
_entity_poly.pdbx_strand_id
1 'polypeptide(L)'
;MINVVDTPNPETKKFVFEFQISEGSCEFLRKDKNSKIKLVNDLFKIDFIELIFIDKNFISIKKKKSSEWTNILPEILSIIGGNIQKGMEKFVFKNENNFQDEISIRIEQVLNEKIRTAVAMDGGDIQLKNYKDGIAEVLLKGACAGCPSSTITLKHGVERMIKHYVPEVNSVEALNFDES
;
A
#
# COMPACT_ATOMS: atom_id res chain seq x y z
N MET A 1 12.78 17.58 0.51
CA MET A 1 13.75 16.53 0.97
C MET A 1 13.02 15.19 0.96
N ILE A 2 13.72 14.06 0.72
CA ILE A 2 13.13 12.72 0.84
C ILE A 2 13.53 12.18 2.22
N ASN A 3 12.55 11.86 3.04
CA ASN A 3 12.80 11.25 4.35
C ASN A 3 12.56 9.74 4.26
N VAL A 4 13.57 8.94 4.64
CA VAL A 4 13.49 7.47 4.63
C VAL A 4 13.12 6.98 6.01
N VAL A 5 12.05 6.23 6.11
CA VAL A 5 11.49 5.73 7.36
C VAL A 5 11.42 4.20 7.31
N ASP A 6 11.79 3.56 8.40
CA ASP A 6 11.58 2.12 8.57
C ASP A 6 10.09 1.82 8.77
N THR A 7 9.69 0.65 8.33
CA THR A 7 8.33 0.15 8.52
C THR A 7 8.34 -1.08 9.43
N PRO A 8 7.20 -1.51 9.99
CA PRO A 8 7.10 -2.77 10.73
C PRO A 8 7.53 -4.00 9.91
N ASN A 9 7.50 -3.88 8.57
CA ASN A 9 8.03 -4.89 7.68
C ASN A 9 9.52 -4.60 7.37
N PRO A 10 10.49 -5.39 7.85
CA PRO A 10 11.91 -5.11 7.66
C PRO A 10 12.35 -5.15 6.18
N GLU A 11 11.58 -5.83 5.33
CA GLU A 11 11.82 -5.86 3.89
C GLU A 11 11.27 -4.63 3.15
N THR A 12 10.61 -3.71 3.86
CA THR A 12 9.99 -2.53 3.26
C THR A 12 10.50 -1.25 3.93
N LYS A 13 10.88 -0.25 3.12
CA LYS A 13 11.13 1.12 3.57
C LYS A 13 10.14 2.07 2.93
N LYS A 14 9.81 3.13 3.68
CA LYS A 14 8.90 4.21 3.29
C LYS A 14 9.72 5.47 2.98
N PHE A 15 9.51 6.04 1.80
CA PHE A 15 10.13 7.26 1.30
C PHE A 15 9.09 8.37 1.33
N VAL A 16 9.20 9.31 2.26
CA VAL A 16 8.20 10.35 2.54
C VAL A 16 8.61 11.67 1.92
N PHE A 17 7.65 12.37 1.33
CA PHE A 17 7.80 13.69 0.71
C PHE A 17 7.03 14.75 1.50
N GLU A 18 7.56 15.97 1.54
CA GLU A 18 6.92 17.15 2.14
C GLU A 18 5.79 17.72 1.28
N PHE A 19 5.55 17.15 0.10
CA PHE A 19 4.53 17.55 -0.85
C PHE A 19 3.80 16.34 -1.41
N GLN A 20 2.62 16.57 -1.95
CA GLN A 20 1.81 15.52 -2.54
C GLN A 20 2.36 15.12 -3.91
N ILE A 21 2.58 13.82 -4.11
CA ILE A 21 3.11 13.22 -5.34
C ILE A 21 2.05 12.49 -6.15
N SER A 22 0.93 12.07 -5.52
CA SER A 22 -0.16 11.39 -6.23
C SER A 22 -1.55 11.79 -5.74
N GLU A 23 -2.54 11.52 -6.59
CA GLU A 23 -3.96 11.48 -6.27
C GLU A 23 -4.40 10.02 -6.35
N GLY A 24 -4.86 9.48 -5.20
CA GLY A 24 -5.08 8.05 -5.02
C GLY A 24 -3.80 7.28 -4.71
N SER A 25 -3.92 5.97 -4.64
CA SER A 25 -2.81 5.05 -4.37
C SER A 25 -2.78 3.92 -5.39
N CYS A 26 -1.59 3.41 -5.67
CA CYS A 26 -1.41 2.26 -6.56
C CYS A 26 -0.22 1.40 -6.12
N GLU A 27 -0.40 0.09 -6.23
CA GLU A 27 0.64 -0.90 -6.00
C GLU A 27 1.10 -1.51 -7.33
N PHE A 28 2.40 -1.68 -7.47
CA PHE A 28 3.05 -2.28 -8.63
C PHE A 28 3.89 -3.46 -8.17
N LEU A 29 3.65 -4.61 -8.78
CA LEU A 29 4.47 -5.80 -8.60
C LEU A 29 5.50 -5.90 -9.73
N ARG A 30 6.51 -6.75 -9.56
CA ARG A 30 7.57 -6.90 -10.56
C ARG A 30 7.06 -7.34 -11.94
N LYS A 31 5.93 -8.06 -12.00
CA LYS A 31 5.24 -8.38 -13.27
C LYS A 31 4.78 -7.14 -14.04
N ASP A 32 4.60 -6.00 -13.35
CA ASP A 32 4.12 -4.73 -13.89
C ASP A 32 5.25 -3.79 -14.36
N LYS A 33 6.45 -4.32 -14.58
CA LYS A 33 7.67 -3.56 -14.95
C LYS A 33 7.56 -2.76 -16.25
N ASN A 34 6.50 -2.93 -17.03
CA ASN A 34 6.20 -2.14 -18.21
C ASN A 34 5.09 -1.10 -17.95
N SER A 35 5.03 -0.57 -16.77
CA SER A 35 4.11 0.50 -16.38
C SER A 35 4.28 1.74 -17.27
N LYS A 36 3.21 2.53 -17.41
CA LYS A 36 3.27 3.86 -18.04
C LYS A 36 4.04 4.88 -17.21
N ILE A 37 4.35 4.56 -15.94
CA ILE A 37 5.04 5.43 -14.99
C ILE A 37 6.54 5.14 -15.06
N LYS A 38 7.30 6.12 -15.55
CA LYS A 38 8.76 6.03 -15.71
C LYS A 38 9.46 5.65 -14.40
N LEU A 39 9.08 6.27 -13.28
CA LEU A 39 9.62 5.98 -11.95
C LEU A 39 9.53 4.48 -11.61
N VAL A 40 8.37 3.85 -11.85
CA VAL A 40 8.15 2.43 -11.56
C VAL A 40 9.07 1.56 -12.41
N ASN A 41 9.19 1.89 -13.70
CA ASN A 41 10.07 1.15 -14.60
C ASN A 41 11.55 1.30 -14.22
N ASP A 42 11.97 2.51 -13.82
CA ASP A 42 13.36 2.77 -13.41
C ASP A 42 13.68 2.04 -12.09
N LEU A 43 12.77 2.04 -11.11
CA LEU A 43 12.95 1.29 -9.87
C LEU A 43 13.02 -0.22 -10.10
N PHE A 44 12.19 -0.77 -10.99
CA PHE A 44 12.24 -2.21 -11.30
C PHE A 44 13.46 -2.65 -12.12
N LYS A 45 14.35 -1.75 -12.55
CA LYS A 45 15.68 -2.10 -13.06
C LYS A 45 16.57 -2.67 -11.95
N ILE A 46 16.33 -2.28 -10.70
CA ILE A 46 16.98 -2.89 -9.52
C ILE A 46 16.35 -4.27 -9.31
N ASP A 47 17.10 -5.34 -9.58
CA ASP A 47 16.59 -6.71 -9.54
C ASP A 47 16.07 -7.19 -8.18
N PHE A 48 16.43 -6.48 -7.13
CA PHE A 48 16.04 -6.79 -5.76
C PHE A 48 14.71 -6.18 -5.33
N ILE A 49 14.10 -5.29 -6.10
CA ILE A 49 12.79 -4.70 -5.78
C ILE A 49 11.67 -5.66 -6.21
N GLU A 50 10.78 -5.99 -5.28
CA GLU A 50 9.62 -6.86 -5.49
C GLU A 50 8.32 -6.08 -5.68
N LEU A 51 8.14 -5.00 -4.89
CA LEU A 51 6.90 -4.25 -4.83
C LEU A 51 7.21 -2.76 -4.66
N ILE A 52 6.43 -1.93 -5.35
CA ILE A 52 6.41 -0.48 -5.24
C ILE A 52 4.97 -0.06 -4.95
N PHE A 53 4.75 0.66 -3.87
CA PHE A 53 3.45 1.24 -3.54
C PHE A 53 3.58 2.76 -3.50
N ILE A 54 2.76 3.46 -4.27
CA ILE A 54 2.73 4.93 -4.34
C ILE A 54 1.43 5.41 -3.71
N ASP A 55 1.54 6.36 -2.79
CA ASP A 55 0.40 7.03 -2.17
C ASP A 55 0.64 8.55 -2.12
N LYS A 56 -0.28 9.30 -1.56
CA LYS A 56 -0.38 10.77 -1.60
C LYS A 56 0.95 11.49 -1.45
N ASN A 57 1.75 11.15 -0.44
CA ASN A 57 3.00 11.81 -0.13
C ASN A 57 4.13 10.85 0.24
N PHE A 58 4.01 9.58 -0.12
CA PHE A 58 5.07 8.61 0.11
C PHE A 58 5.10 7.50 -0.93
N ILE A 59 6.24 6.83 -0.99
CA ILE A 59 6.43 5.59 -1.72
C ILE A 59 6.93 4.55 -0.74
N SER A 60 6.31 3.36 -0.72
CA SER A 60 6.87 2.19 -0.03
C SER A 60 7.48 1.25 -1.04
N ILE A 61 8.69 0.78 -0.74
CA ILE A 61 9.42 -0.15 -1.60
C ILE A 61 9.76 -1.38 -0.79
N LYS A 62 9.35 -2.55 -1.29
CA LYS A 62 9.70 -3.85 -0.72
C LYS A 62 10.80 -4.49 -1.55
N LYS A 63 11.84 -4.95 -0.86
CA LYS A 63 12.95 -5.68 -1.45
C LYS A 63 12.84 -7.19 -1.22
N LYS A 64 13.59 -7.97 -1.99
CA LYS A 64 13.82 -9.39 -1.71
C LYS A 64 14.60 -9.58 -0.41
N LYS A 65 14.30 -10.66 0.32
CA LYS A 65 15.06 -11.04 1.54
C LYS A 65 16.55 -11.25 1.28
N SER A 66 16.91 -11.63 0.05
CA SER A 66 18.30 -11.89 -0.35
C SER A 66 19.18 -10.66 -0.52
N SER A 67 18.65 -9.44 -0.34
CA SER A 67 19.39 -8.19 -0.50
C SER A 67 19.41 -7.37 0.80
N GLU A 68 20.43 -6.52 0.94
CA GLU A 68 20.55 -5.59 2.06
C GLU A 68 20.24 -4.17 1.61
N TRP A 69 19.55 -3.39 2.48
CA TRP A 69 19.18 -2.01 2.19
C TRP A 69 20.39 -1.12 1.90
N THR A 70 21.49 -1.34 2.59
CA THR A 70 22.75 -0.59 2.39
C THR A 70 23.26 -0.64 0.96
N ASN A 71 23.01 -1.74 0.25
CA ASN A 71 23.49 -1.93 -1.11
C ASN A 71 22.62 -1.25 -2.17
N ILE A 72 21.29 -1.15 -1.93
CA ILE A 72 20.34 -0.69 -2.95
C ILE A 72 19.76 0.70 -2.64
N LEU A 73 19.83 1.16 -1.40
CA LEU A 73 19.24 2.43 -0.97
C LEU A 73 19.80 3.66 -1.71
N PRO A 74 21.12 3.78 -1.96
CA PRO A 74 21.65 4.94 -2.70
C PRO A 74 21.10 5.02 -4.13
N GLU A 75 20.96 3.88 -4.81
CA GLU A 75 20.41 3.80 -6.17
C GLU A 75 18.93 4.16 -6.18
N ILE A 76 18.15 3.63 -5.22
CA ILE A 76 16.73 3.97 -5.06
C ILE A 76 16.55 5.48 -4.86
N LEU A 77 17.33 6.10 -3.96
CA LEU A 77 17.28 7.53 -3.70
C LEU A 77 17.62 8.36 -4.93
N SER A 78 18.61 7.93 -5.71
CA SER A 78 19.00 8.58 -6.97
C SER A 78 17.85 8.53 -7.99
N ILE A 79 17.22 7.36 -8.15
CA ILE A 79 16.09 7.18 -9.08
C ILE A 79 14.89 8.02 -8.63
N ILE A 80 14.52 7.98 -7.35
CA ILE A 80 13.40 8.77 -6.82
C ILE A 80 13.68 10.26 -7.00
N GLY A 81 14.87 10.74 -6.62
CA GLY A 81 15.27 12.15 -6.75
C GLY A 81 15.29 12.64 -8.19
N GLY A 82 15.63 11.76 -9.14
CA GLY A 82 15.60 12.08 -10.56
C GLY A 82 14.21 12.12 -11.20
N ASN A 83 13.23 11.42 -10.59
CA ASN A 83 11.87 11.30 -11.12
C ASN A 83 10.84 12.15 -10.36
N ILE A 84 11.08 12.48 -9.09
CA ILE A 84 10.12 13.21 -8.24
C ILE A 84 10.70 14.55 -7.81
N GLN A 85 10.06 15.63 -8.22
CA GLN A 85 10.43 16.99 -7.89
C GLN A 85 9.21 17.81 -7.43
N LYS A 86 9.44 18.79 -6.56
CA LYS A 86 8.37 19.70 -6.13
C LYS A 86 7.81 20.47 -7.34
N GLY A 87 6.49 20.41 -7.51
CA GLY A 87 5.79 21.06 -8.64
C GLY A 87 5.66 20.18 -9.89
N MET A 88 6.09 18.91 -9.85
CA MET A 88 5.81 17.97 -10.92
C MET A 88 4.31 17.66 -11.03
N GLU A 89 3.88 17.19 -12.19
CA GLU A 89 2.54 16.64 -12.37
C GLU A 89 2.36 15.41 -11.48
N LYS A 90 1.27 15.37 -10.72
CA LYS A 90 0.99 14.27 -9.80
C LYS A 90 0.62 13.01 -10.56
N PHE A 91 0.99 11.86 -10.01
CA PHE A 91 0.43 10.59 -10.46
C PHE A 91 -1.07 10.55 -10.13
N VAL A 92 -1.91 10.16 -11.09
CA VAL A 92 -3.35 10.05 -10.88
C VAL A 92 -3.76 8.58 -10.96
N PHE A 93 -4.21 8.04 -9.82
CA PHE A 93 -4.71 6.67 -9.72
C PHE A 93 -6.20 6.70 -9.44
N LYS A 94 -6.99 6.06 -10.31
CA LYS A 94 -8.44 5.96 -10.11
C LYS A 94 -8.73 4.82 -9.12
N ASN A 95 -9.51 5.11 -8.09
CA ASN A 95 -10.11 4.07 -7.27
C ASN A 95 -11.28 3.46 -8.05
N GLU A 96 -11.18 2.18 -8.39
CA GLU A 96 -12.20 1.46 -9.18
C GLU A 96 -13.38 0.94 -8.33
N ASN A 97 -13.36 1.13 -7.02
CA ASN A 97 -14.38 0.60 -6.12
C ASN A 97 -15.59 1.54 -6.05
N ASN A 98 -16.58 1.29 -6.89
CA ASN A 98 -17.92 1.88 -6.77
C ASN A 98 -18.86 0.85 -6.12
N PHE A 99 -18.84 0.76 -4.79
CA PHE A 99 -19.82 -0.03 -4.06
C PHE A 99 -21.19 0.63 -4.17
N GLN A 100 -22.22 -0.19 -4.47
CA GLN A 100 -23.59 0.28 -4.57
C GLN A 100 -24.43 -0.18 -3.36
N ASP A 101 -23.99 -1.19 -2.65
CA ASP A 101 -24.68 -1.68 -1.46
C ASP A 101 -24.27 -0.88 -0.20
N GLU A 102 -25.26 -0.67 0.66
CA GLU A 102 -25.12 0.15 1.87
C GLU A 102 -24.06 -0.37 2.84
N ILE A 103 -23.93 -1.69 2.97
CA ILE A 103 -22.99 -2.30 3.92
C ILE A 103 -21.55 -2.08 3.45
N SER A 104 -21.26 -2.33 2.17
CA SER A 104 -19.94 -2.06 1.60
C SER A 104 -19.54 -0.58 1.71
N ILE A 105 -20.49 0.34 1.51
CA ILE A 105 -20.25 1.78 1.68
C ILE A 105 -19.89 2.09 3.14
N ARG A 106 -20.61 1.54 4.11
CA ARG A 106 -20.32 1.71 5.55
C ARG A 106 -18.97 1.13 5.93
N ILE A 107 -18.61 -0.05 5.42
CA ILE A 107 -17.29 -0.66 5.64
C ILE A 107 -16.20 0.27 5.10
N GLU A 108 -16.36 0.77 3.88
CA GLU A 108 -15.38 1.67 3.25
C GLU A 108 -15.22 2.99 4.04
N GLN A 109 -16.30 3.53 4.61
CA GLN A 109 -16.24 4.69 5.51
C GLN A 109 -15.43 4.38 6.76
N VAL A 110 -15.65 3.24 7.40
CA VAL A 110 -14.87 2.82 8.58
C VAL A 110 -13.39 2.66 8.24
N LEU A 111 -13.08 2.03 7.10
CA LEU A 111 -11.69 1.91 6.63
C LEU A 111 -11.06 3.29 6.44
N ASN A 112 -11.75 4.22 5.78
CA ASN A 112 -11.24 5.56 5.51
C ASN A 112 -11.00 6.38 6.80
N GLU A 113 -11.97 6.38 7.70
CA GLU A 113 -11.95 7.26 8.86
C GLU A 113 -11.11 6.73 10.03
N LYS A 114 -11.04 5.41 10.19
CA LYS A 114 -10.48 4.80 11.40
C LYS A 114 -9.20 4.00 11.16
N ILE A 115 -9.00 3.46 9.96
CA ILE A 115 -7.97 2.45 9.72
C ILE A 115 -6.88 2.96 8.79
N ARG A 116 -7.22 3.58 7.65
CA ARG A 116 -6.25 3.96 6.62
C ARG A 116 -5.15 4.88 7.12
N THR A 117 -5.46 5.82 8.01
CA THR A 117 -4.43 6.72 8.56
C THR A 117 -3.34 5.95 9.30
N ALA A 118 -3.72 4.98 10.16
CA ALA A 118 -2.74 4.16 10.89
C ALA A 118 -1.93 3.27 9.93
N VAL A 119 -2.61 2.62 8.98
CA VAL A 119 -1.97 1.76 7.99
C VAL A 119 -1.00 2.55 7.08
N ALA A 120 -1.36 3.79 6.71
CA ALA A 120 -0.49 4.68 5.95
C ALA A 120 0.74 5.14 6.76
N MET A 121 0.64 5.29 8.09
CA MET A 121 1.81 5.55 8.95
C MET A 121 2.83 4.42 8.83
N ASP A 122 2.38 3.19 8.74
CA ASP A 122 3.21 1.99 8.55
C ASP A 122 3.65 1.77 7.10
N GLY A 123 3.28 2.66 6.18
CA GLY A 123 3.69 2.60 4.76
C GLY A 123 2.84 1.68 3.89
N GLY A 124 1.63 1.36 4.32
CA GLY A 124 0.69 0.55 3.57
C GLY A 124 -0.65 1.21 3.31
N ASP A 125 -1.57 0.44 2.78
CA ASP A 125 -2.99 0.79 2.60
C ASP A 125 -3.84 -0.47 2.75
N ILE A 126 -5.14 -0.25 2.99
CA ILE A 126 -6.15 -1.30 3.05
C ILE A 126 -7.34 -0.90 2.18
N GLN A 127 -7.81 -1.82 1.35
CA GLN A 127 -8.91 -1.59 0.42
C GLN A 127 -9.96 -2.69 0.57
N LEU A 128 -11.24 -2.32 0.69
CA LEU A 128 -12.32 -3.29 0.55
C LEU A 128 -12.37 -3.78 -0.91
N LYS A 129 -12.43 -5.07 -1.11
CA LYS A 129 -12.62 -5.70 -2.43
C LYS A 129 -14.02 -6.19 -2.64
N ASN A 130 -14.59 -6.82 -1.62
CA ASN A 130 -15.91 -7.40 -1.69
C ASN A 130 -16.53 -7.51 -0.30
N TYR A 131 -17.85 -7.54 -0.25
CA TYR A 131 -18.60 -7.94 0.92
C TYR A 131 -19.71 -8.90 0.48
N LYS A 132 -19.73 -10.08 1.06
CA LYS A 132 -20.73 -11.10 0.76
C LYS A 132 -20.94 -12.02 1.96
N ASP A 133 -22.19 -12.34 2.24
CA ASP A 133 -22.58 -13.32 3.27
C ASP A 133 -21.97 -13.05 4.66
N GLY A 134 -21.80 -11.77 5.02
CA GLY A 134 -21.17 -11.37 6.29
C GLY A 134 -19.65 -11.35 6.27
N ILE A 135 -19.01 -11.65 5.15
CA ILE A 135 -17.54 -11.67 5.00
C ILE A 135 -17.10 -10.43 4.23
N ALA A 136 -16.21 -9.64 4.84
CA ALA A 136 -15.56 -8.53 4.18
C ALA A 136 -14.17 -8.95 3.70
N GLU A 137 -13.97 -8.97 2.40
CA GLU A 137 -12.68 -9.26 1.77
C GLU A 137 -11.90 -7.96 1.59
N VAL A 138 -10.74 -7.88 2.23
CA VAL A 138 -9.86 -6.72 2.17
C VAL A 138 -8.52 -7.06 1.54
N LEU A 139 -7.98 -6.10 0.80
CA LEU A 139 -6.68 -6.18 0.20
C LEU A 139 -5.71 -5.28 0.98
N LEU A 140 -4.62 -5.85 1.45
CA LEU A 140 -3.51 -5.12 2.08
C LEU A 140 -2.46 -4.76 1.03
N LYS A 141 -2.01 -3.51 1.01
CA LYS A 141 -1.05 -2.97 0.05
C LYS A 141 0.20 -2.42 0.74
N GLY A 142 1.26 -2.24 -0.04
CA GLY A 142 2.50 -1.63 0.43
C GLY A 142 3.21 -2.45 1.51
N ALA A 143 3.63 -1.81 2.60
CA ALA A 143 4.33 -2.50 3.70
C ALA A 143 3.50 -3.58 4.39
N CYS A 144 2.17 -3.47 4.33
CA CYS A 144 1.26 -4.44 4.93
C CYS A 144 1.11 -5.71 4.09
N ALA A 145 1.45 -5.67 2.81
CA ALA A 145 1.39 -6.82 1.92
C ALA A 145 2.48 -7.86 2.27
N GLY A 146 2.03 -9.08 2.64
CA GLY A 146 2.94 -10.20 2.92
C GLY A 146 3.84 -10.02 4.15
N CYS A 147 3.47 -9.18 5.12
CA CYS A 147 4.18 -9.05 6.38
C CYS A 147 3.64 -10.09 7.40
N PRO A 148 4.45 -11.08 7.82
CA PRO A 148 3.96 -12.17 8.69
C PRO A 148 3.48 -11.69 10.07
N SER A 149 4.11 -10.64 10.62
CA SER A 149 3.80 -10.12 11.95
C SER A 149 2.60 -9.18 11.95
N SER A 150 2.33 -8.49 10.83
CA SER A 150 1.22 -7.52 10.75
C SER A 150 -0.08 -8.16 10.27
N THR A 151 -0.01 -9.24 9.48
CA THR A 151 -1.21 -9.84 8.88
C THR A 151 -2.20 -10.33 9.94
N ILE A 152 -1.74 -11.00 11.00
CA ILE A 152 -2.61 -11.52 12.06
C ILE A 152 -3.11 -10.40 12.97
N THR A 153 -2.20 -9.55 13.45
CA THR A 153 -2.54 -8.48 14.39
C THR A 153 -3.39 -7.40 13.71
N LEU A 154 -3.02 -7.01 12.50
CA LEU A 154 -3.77 -6.04 11.71
C LEU A 154 -5.15 -6.60 11.34
N LYS A 155 -5.24 -7.86 10.89
CA LYS A 155 -6.51 -8.52 10.57
C LYS A 155 -7.45 -8.49 11.77
N HIS A 156 -7.01 -8.90 12.96
CA HIS A 156 -7.83 -8.89 14.16
C HIS A 156 -8.24 -7.47 14.59
N GLY A 157 -7.34 -6.50 14.46
CA GLY A 157 -7.63 -5.10 14.76
C GLY A 157 -8.67 -4.51 13.80
N VAL A 158 -8.47 -4.73 12.52
CA VAL A 158 -9.38 -4.30 11.44
C VAL A 158 -10.76 -4.97 11.59
N GLU A 159 -10.79 -6.28 11.78
CA GLU A 159 -12.04 -7.04 11.98
C GLU A 159 -12.82 -6.51 13.17
N ARG A 160 -12.18 -6.31 14.33
CA ARG A 160 -12.82 -5.77 15.52
C ARG A 160 -13.40 -4.38 15.27
N MET A 161 -12.66 -3.52 14.57
CA MET A 161 -13.09 -2.18 14.25
C MET A 161 -14.28 -2.18 13.30
N ILE A 162 -14.23 -2.97 12.23
CA ILE A 162 -15.34 -3.08 11.26
C ILE A 162 -16.58 -3.63 11.95
N LYS A 163 -16.48 -4.72 12.71
CA LYS A 163 -17.63 -5.31 13.43
C LYS A 163 -18.26 -4.37 14.44
N HIS A 164 -17.47 -3.49 15.05
CA HIS A 164 -17.99 -2.51 16.01
C HIS A 164 -18.91 -1.48 15.33
N TYR A 165 -18.57 -1.02 14.14
CA TYR A 165 -19.34 0.00 13.41
C TYR A 165 -20.32 -0.58 12.38
N VAL A 166 -20.07 -1.80 11.93
CA VAL A 166 -20.87 -2.52 10.92
C VAL A 166 -21.14 -3.93 11.46
N PRO A 167 -22.14 -4.12 12.34
CA PRO A 167 -22.43 -5.39 13.01
C PRO A 167 -22.81 -6.52 12.05
N GLU A 168 -23.19 -6.21 10.83
CA GLU A 168 -23.53 -7.17 9.78
C GLU A 168 -22.31 -7.97 9.29
N VAL A 169 -21.08 -7.47 9.58
CA VAL A 169 -19.84 -8.17 9.25
C VAL A 169 -19.54 -9.24 10.30
N ASN A 170 -19.45 -10.48 9.87
CA ASN A 170 -19.12 -11.64 10.71
C ASN A 170 -17.62 -11.92 10.76
N SER A 171 -16.91 -11.69 9.64
CA SER A 171 -15.47 -11.87 9.55
C SER A 171 -14.84 -10.96 8.50
N VAL A 172 -13.52 -10.76 8.64
CA VAL A 172 -12.70 -10.07 7.66
C VAL A 172 -11.65 -11.03 7.11
N GLU A 173 -11.56 -11.13 5.80
CA GLU A 173 -10.57 -11.94 5.12
C GLU A 173 -9.58 -11.04 4.35
N ALA A 174 -8.29 -11.28 4.57
CA ALA A 174 -7.24 -10.58 3.83
C ALA A 174 -6.92 -11.38 2.56
N LEU A 175 -7.09 -10.74 1.42
CA LEU A 175 -6.68 -11.28 0.12
C LEU A 175 -5.18 -11.00 -0.06
N ASN A 176 -4.40 -12.05 -0.31
CA ASN A 176 -3.01 -11.93 -0.71
C ASN A 176 -2.91 -12.00 -2.24
N PHE A 177 -2.11 -11.15 -2.85
CA PHE A 177 -1.89 -11.16 -4.30
C PHE A 177 -1.13 -12.38 -4.83
N ASP A 178 -0.64 -13.25 -3.96
CA ASP A 178 0.19 -14.41 -4.33
C ASP A 178 -0.61 -15.65 -4.80
N GLU A 179 -1.93 -15.57 -4.90
CA GLU A 179 -2.79 -16.68 -5.35
C GLU A 179 -3.50 -16.39 -6.68
N SER A 180 -2.76 -15.83 -7.66
CA SER A 180 -3.27 -15.71 -9.04
C SER A 180 -2.21 -16.04 -10.06
#